data_180978aea3586430338931c7e9631e20
#
_entry.id   180978aea3586430338931c7e9631e20
#
_cell.length_a   1.000
_cell.length_b   1.000
_cell.length_c   1.000
_cell.angle_alpha   90.00
_cell.angle_beta   90.00
_cell.angle_gamma   90.00
#
_symmetry.space_group_name_H-M   'P 1'
#
loop_
_entity.id
_entity.type
_entity.pdbx_description
1 polymer ?
#
loop_
_entity_poly.entity_id
_entity_poly.type
_entity_poly.pdbx_seq_one_letter_code
_entity_poly.pdbx_strand_id
1 'polypeptide(L)'
;MRGMFKNALKVCVLAGALLPCWGAGEEVKTLPAPVMTGGMPLMEAIAQRHSARDYDTTRAIDDQTLADILWVAWGMNPQGKRTIPTSRNLQNMQLFVLTPTGTWEYDGPGHRLVKVNDKNLIPLCERQDFVKNAPLHLLYTIKNDRGGENHVGSAYQNVYLYCTSRGLSTVIRAMIDKEGLKREMSLPENHSVIVHQCIGWPAK
;
A
#
# COMPACT_ATOMS: atom_id res chain seq x y z
N MET A 1 -50.37 -47.44 1.12
CA MET A 1 -50.70 -46.01 1.17
C MET A 1 -49.54 -45.19 1.71
N ARG A 2 -49.13 -44.18 0.93
CA ARG A 2 -48.30 -43.03 1.24
C ARG A 2 -46.91 -43.25 1.83
N GLY A 3 -45.96 -43.18 0.94
CA GLY A 3 -44.56 -42.93 1.22
C GLY A 3 -44.30 -41.47 1.67
N MET A 4 -43.26 -41.31 2.46
CA MET A 4 -42.72 -40.01 2.83
C MET A 4 -41.21 -40.02 2.48
N PHE A 5 -40.89 -39.37 1.38
CA PHE A 5 -39.50 -39.06 0.99
C PHE A 5 -38.90 -38.05 1.99
N LYS A 6 -37.85 -38.46 2.69
CA LYS A 6 -36.98 -37.54 3.45
C LYS A 6 -35.84 -37.06 2.53
N ASN A 7 -35.99 -35.85 2.03
CA ASN A 7 -34.86 -35.15 1.36
C ASN A 7 -33.85 -34.75 2.43
N ALA A 8 -32.70 -35.38 2.40
CA ALA A 8 -31.55 -34.95 3.19
C ALA A 8 -30.86 -33.81 2.44
N LEU A 9 -31.00 -32.61 2.97
CA LEU A 9 -30.30 -31.42 2.53
C LEU A 9 -28.82 -31.56 2.96
N LYS A 10 -27.90 -31.85 2.01
CA LYS A 10 -26.46 -31.77 2.24
C LYS A 10 -26.05 -30.33 2.32
N VAL A 11 -25.80 -29.84 3.53
CA VAL A 11 -25.16 -28.54 3.74
C VAL A 11 -23.66 -28.73 3.49
N CYS A 12 -23.18 -28.25 2.35
CA CYS A 12 -21.75 -28.04 2.13
C CYS A 12 -21.32 -26.79 2.91
N VAL A 13 -20.67 -26.97 4.05
CA VAL A 13 -19.95 -25.88 4.73
C VAL A 13 -18.66 -25.67 3.95
N LEU A 14 -18.67 -24.74 3.01
CA LEU A 14 -17.45 -24.15 2.46
C LEU A 14 -16.91 -23.18 3.52
N ALA A 15 -15.69 -23.44 3.98
CA ALA A 15 -14.91 -22.50 4.79
C ALA A 15 -14.69 -21.22 3.95
N GLY A 16 -15.54 -20.25 4.12
CA GLY A 16 -15.49 -18.98 3.43
C GLY A 16 -14.39 -18.12 4.02
N ALA A 17 -13.25 -18.01 3.33
CA ALA A 17 -12.43 -16.82 3.43
C ALA A 17 -13.31 -15.64 3.01
N LEU A 18 -13.56 -14.70 3.92
CA LEU A 18 -14.20 -13.43 3.62
C LEU A 18 -13.25 -12.62 2.72
N LEU A 19 -13.33 -12.87 1.42
CA LEU A 19 -12.78 -11.93 0.44
C LEU A 19 -13.61 -10.65 0.54
N PRO A 20 -12.99 -9.47 0.59
CA PRO A 20 -13.73 -8.23 0.52
C PRO A 20 -14.53 -8.25 -0.78
N CYS A 21 -15.85 -8.08 -0.67
CA CYS A 21 -16.76 -8.07 -1.81
C CYS A 21 -16.62 -6.69 -2.47
N TRP A 22 -15.68 -6.57 -3.41
CA TRP A 22 -15.54 -5.40 -4.27
C TRP A 22 -16.70 -5.44 -5.28
N GLY A 23 -17.44 -4.33 -5.38
CA GLY A 23 -18.63 -4.26 -6.24
C GLY A 23 -18.27 -4.45 -7.73
N ALA A 24 -19.20 -5.00 -8.49
CA ALA A 24 -19.08 -5.10 -9.95
C ALA A 24 -18.97 -3.70 -10.58
N GLY A 25 -17.79 -3.34 -11.13
CA GLY A 25 -17.53 -2.06 -11.79
C GLY A 25 -16.28 -1.31 -11.32
N GLU A 26 -15.52 -1.83 -10.34
CA GLU A 26 -14.28 -1.18 -9.88
C GLU A 26 -13.15 -1.34 -10.89
N GLU A 27 -12.47 -0.22 -11.20
CA GLU A 27 -11.29 -0.24 -12.05
C GLU A 27 -10.12 -0.88 -11.27
N VAL A 28 -9.55 -1.94 -11.85
CA VAL A 28 -8.48 -2.75 -11.26
C VAL A 28 -7.26 -2.75 -12.17
N LYS A 29 -6.08 -2.46 -11.60
CA LYS A 29 -4.79 -2.62 -12.27
C LYS A 29 -4.05 -3.81 -11.65
N THR A 30 -3.89 -4.89 -12.40
CA THR A 30 -3.03 -6.02 -12.03
C THR A 30 -1.58 -5.59 -12.07
N LEU A 31 -0.80 -5.96 -11.04
CA LEU A 31 0.62 -5.66 -10.94
C LEU A 31 1.46 -6.87 -11.40
N PRO A 32 2.67 -6.63 -11.94
CA PRO A 32 3.64 -7.70 -12.16
C PRO A 32 3.97 -8.45 -10.86
N ALA A 33 4.31 -9.72 -10.96
CA ALA A 33 4.77 -10.49 -9.79
C ALA A 33 6.01 -9.80 -9.15
N PRO A 34 6.09 -9.71 -7.81
CA PRO A 34 7.20 -9.03 -7.16
C PRO A 34 8.51 -9.81 -7.32
N VAL A 35 9.61 -9.09 -7.49
CA VAL A 35 10.97 -9.66 -7.53
C VAL A 35 11.47 -9.84 -6.10
N MET A 36 11.45 -11.08 -5.62
CA MET A 36 11.77 -11.43 -4.23
C MET A 36 13.26 -11.73 -3.97
N THR A 37 14.13 -11.54 -4.97
CA THR A 37 15.55 -11.87 -4.87
C THR A 37 16.43 -10.75 -5.42
N GLY A 38 17.72 -10.78 -5.06
CA GLY A 38 18.69 -9.78 -5.51
C GLY A 38 18.64 -8.48 -4.70
N GLY A 39 19.23 -7.42 -5.26
CA GLY A 39 19.41 -6.14 -4.58
C GLY A 39 20.69 -6.08 -3.74
N MET A 40 20.82 -5.00 -2.96
CA MET A 40 21.95 -4.78 -2.04
C MET A 40 21.82 -5.72 -0.82
N PRO A 41 22.94 -6.25 -0.26
CA PRO A 41 22.89 -6.96 1.00
C PRO A 41 22.20 -6.16 2.11
N LEU A 42 21.41 -6.82 2.95
CA LEU A 42 20.59 -6.15 3.97
C LEU A 42 21.37 -5.20 4.87
N MET A 43 22.54 -5.61 5.35
CA MET A 43 23.34 -4.79 6.26
C MET A 43 23.89 -3.53 5.57
N GLU A 44 24.20 -3.62 4.29
CA GLU A 44 24.60 -2.46 3.49
C GLU A 44 23.41 -1.52 3.26
N ALA A 45 22.23 -2.06 2.96
CA ALA A 45 21.02 -1.26 2.81
C ALA A 45 20.67 -0.52 4.11
N ILE A 46 20.80 -1.16 5.26
CA ILE A 46 20.62 -0.52 6.58
C ILE A 46 21.64 0.60 6.79
N ALA A 47 22.92 0.35 6.49
CA ALA A 47 23.99 1.32 6.69
C ALA A 47 23.87 2.55 5.79
N GLN A 48 23.35 2.39 4.56
CA GLN A 48 23.22 3.46 3.57
C GLN A 48 21.85 4.16 3.59
N ARG A 49 20.85 3.57 4.24
CA ARG A 49 19.49 4.12 4.31
C ARG A 49 19.49 5.54 4.87
N HIS A 50 18.97 6.49 4.11
CA HIS A 50 18.75 7.88 4.52
C HIS A 50 17.47 8.44 3.90
N SER A 51 17.05 9.62 4.33
CA SER A 51 15.93 10.35 3.73
C SER A 51 16.47 11.27 2.64
N ALA A 52 16.06 11.04 1.39
CA ALA A 52 16.39 11.86 0.23
C ALA A 52 15.13 12.58 -0.29
N ARG A 53 15.30 13.81 -0.79
CA ARG A 53 14.20 14.70 -1.20
C ARG A 53 14.39 15.29 -2.60
N ASP A 54 15.37 14.80 -3.30
CA ASP A 54 15.73 15.19 -4.67
C ASP A 54 15.27 14.09 -5.63
N TYR A 55 14.55 14.48 -6.67
CA TYR A 55 13.92 13.55 -7.61
C TYR A 55 14.18 13.99 -9.06
N ASP A 56 14.54 13.03 -9.90
CA ASP A 56 14.53 13.18 -11.35
C ASP A 56 13.09 13.21 -11.86
N THR A 57 12.61 14.40 -12.19
CA THR A 57 11.23 14.62 -12.66
C THR A 57 10.97 14.08 -14.06
N THR A 58 12.02 13.65 -14.78
CA THR A 58 11.93 13.10 -16.14
C THR A 58 11.83 11.58 -16.15
N ARG A 59 12.11 10.91 -15.02
CA ARG A 59 12.13 9.47 -14.90
C ARG A 59 10.97 8.93 -14.05
N ALA A 60 10.00 8.31 -14.71
CA ALA A 60 8.87 7.68 -14.05
C ALA A 60 9.27 6.40 -13.28
N ILE A 61 8.44 5.98 -12.36
CA ILE A 61 8.51 4.66 -11.74
C ILE A 61 7.74 3.69 -12.64
N ASP A 62 8.41 2.64 -13.11
CA ASP A 62 7.78 1.58 -13.91
C ASP A 62 6.92 0.64 -13.06
N ASP A 63 6.07 -0.14 -13.72
CA ASP A 63 5.11 -1.03 -13.05
C ASP A 63 5.79 -2.13 -12.22
N GLN A 64 6.98 -2.61 -12.61
CA GLN A 64 7.71 -3.61 -11.82
C GLN A 64 8.27 -2.99 -10.53
N THR A 65 8.87 -1.82 -10.62
CA THR A 65 9.37 -1.08 -9.45
C THR A 65 8.22 -0.71 -8.51
N LEU A 66 7.07 -0.27 -9.04
CA LEU A 66 5.87 -0.01 -8.25
C LEU A 66 5.36 -1.28 -7.54
N ALA A 67 5.27 -2.40 -8.26
CA ALA A 67 4.84 -3.68 -7.72
C ALA A 67 5.73 -4.14 -6.55
N ASP A 68 7.04 -4.06 -6.73
CA ASP A 68 8.02 -4.42 -5.71
C ASP A 68 7.90 -3.52 -4.45
N ILE A 69 7.77 -2.19 -4.64
CA ILE A 69 7.59 -1.22 -3.54
C ILE A 69 6.32 -1.53 -2.74
N LEU A 70 5.21 -1.77 -3.41
CA LEU A 70 3.93 -2.09 -2.76
C LEU A 70 4.00 -3.43 -2.02
N TRP A 71 4.67 -4.42 -2.63
CA TRP A 71 4.85 -5.73 -2.02
C TRP A 71 5.71 -5.67 -0.76
N VAL A 72 6.85 -4.99 -0.77
CA VAL A 72 7.70 -4.87 0.45
C VAL A 72 6.97 -4.12 1.56
N ALA A 73 6.10 -3.15 1.22
CA ALA A 73 5.33 -2.38 2.18
C ALA A 73 4.20 -3.17 2.84
N TRP A 74 3.37 -3.87 2.04
CA TRP A 74 2.12 -4.46 2.53
C TRP A 74 1.68 -5.73 1.77
N GLY A 75 2.61 -6.38 1.06
CA GLY A 75 2.32 -7.59 0.28
C GLY A 75 2.12 -8.84 1.13
N MET A 76 1.96 -9.96 0.42
CA MET A 76 1.92 -11.30 1.00
C MET A 76 3.17 -12.07 0.58
N ASN A 77 3.82 -12.71 1.54
CA ASN A 77 4.95 -13.59 1.26
C ASN A 77 4.46 -14.99 0.80
N PRO A 78 5.35 -15.86 0.29
CA PRO A 78 4.97 -17.20 -0.17
C PRO A 78 4.33 -18.09 0.90
N GLN A 79 4.49 -17.76 2.20
CA GLN A 79 3.88 -18.47 3.31
C GLN A 79 2.48 -17.90 3.67
N GLY A 80 1.93 -16.99 2.86
CA GLY A 80 0.62 -16.38 3.08
C GLY A 80 0.57 -15.38 4.25
N LYS A 81 1.72 -14.79 4.61
CA LYS A 81 1.81 -13.77 5.67
C LYS A 81 2.16 -12.41 5.08
N ARG A 82 1.76 -11.34 5.75
CA ARG A 82 2.20 -9.98 5.39
C ARG A 82 3.71 -9.87 5.43
N THR A 83 4.26 -9.02 4.57
CA THR A 83 5.71 -8.70 4.53
C THR A 83 6.17 -7.94 5.77
N ILE A 84 5.26 -7.43 6.57
CA ILE A 84 5.51 -6.78 7.86
C ILE A 84 4.75 -7.50 8.99
N PRO A 85 5.25 -7.45 10.24
CA PRO A 85 4.49 -7.93 11.38
C PRO A 85 3.34 -6.98 11.70
N THR A 86 2.24 -7.53 12.23
CA THR A 86 1.14 -6.74 12.79
C THR A 86 0.76 -7.27 14.16
N SER A 87 0.52 -6.36 15.12
CA SER A 87 0.12 -6.71 16.48
C SER A 87 -1.11 -7.61 16.44
N ARG A 88 -1.05 -8.77 17.10
CA ARG A 88 -2.15 -9.74 17.16
C ARG A 88 -2.76 -10.09 15.78
N ASN A 89 -1.97 -9.99 14.72
CA ASN A 89 -2.41 -10.17 13.33
C ASN A 89 -3.60 -9.28 12.92
N LEU A 90 -3.67 -8.06 13.45
CA LEU A 90 -4.79 -7.12 13.20
C LEU A 90 -4.90 -6.70 11.73
N GLN A 91 -3.76 -6.62 11.02
CA GLN A 91 -3.70 -6.23 9.61
C GLN A 91 -4.57 -5.00 9.27
N ASN A 92 -4.57 -4.01 10.19
CA ASN A 92 -5.44 -2.84 10.14
C ASN A 92 -4.87 -1.65 9.36
N MET A 93 -3.74 -1.81 8.70
CA MET A 93 -3.17 -0.80 7.80
C MET A 93 -3.80 -0.90 6.41
N GLN A 94 -3.93 0.24 5.73
CA GLN A 94 -4.20 0.33 4.30
C GLN A 94 -3.10 1.16 3.63
N LEU A 95 -2.77 0.81 2.40
CA LEU A 95 -1.76 1.48 1.59
C LEU A 95 -2.40 1.98 0.30
N PHE A 96 -2.22 3.27 0.01
CA PHE A 96 -2.76 3.90 -1.19
C PHE A 96 -1.63 4.47 -2.05
N VAL A 97 -1.86 4.46 -3.36
CA VAL A 97 -1.07 5.17 -4.37
C VAL A 97 -1.87 6.37 -4.83
N LEU A 98 -1.32 7.56 -4.66
CA LEU A 98 -1.90 8.80 -5.19
C LEU A 98 -1.28 9.10 -6.55
N THR A 99 -2.13 9.34 -7.53
CA THR A 99 -1.73 9.71 -8.89
C THR A 99 -2.46 10.97 -9.35
N PRO A 100 -1.99 11.66 -10.39
CA PRO A 100 -2.71 12.80 -10.97
C PRO A 100 -4.12 12.45 -11.49
N THR A 101 -4.39 11.17 -11.78
CA THR A 101 -5.64 10.69 -12.38
C THR A 101 -6.51 9.89 -11.41
N GLY A 102 -6.13 9.79 -10.14
CA GLY A 102 -6.93 9.10 -9.14
C GLY A 102 -6.13 8.52 -7.98
N THR A 103 -6.87 7.99 -7.01
CA THR A 103 -6.36 7.34 -5.82
C THR A 103 -6.65 5.85 -5.90
N TRP A 104 -5.64 5.04 -5.61
CA TRP A 104 -5.71 3.58 -5.70
C TRP A 104 -5.36 2.94 -4.35
N GLU A 105 -6.13 1.96 -3.91
CA GLU A 105 -5.80 1.12 -2.76
C GLU A 105 -5.02 -0.13 -3.22
N TYR A 106 -3.97 -0.49 -2.51
CA TYR A 106 -3.23 -1.72 -2.76
C TYR A 106 -3.89 -2.90 -2.05
N ASP A 107 -4.44 -3.82 -2.85
CA ASP A 107 -4.89 -5.14 -2.39
C ASP A 107 -3.70 -6.10 -2.35
N GLY A 108 -3.08 -6.24 -1.17
CA GLY A 108 -1.91 -7.09 -0.99
C GLY A 108 -2.15 -8.57 -1.28
N PRO A 109 -3.26 -9.19 -0.83
CA PRO A 109 -3.61 -10.57 -1.19
C PRO A 109 -3.76 -10.81 -2.69
N GLY A 110 -4.40 -9.88 -3.40
CA GLY A 110 -4.59 -9.96 -4.85
C GLY A 110 -3.41 -9.42 -5.66
N HIS A 111 -2.44 -8.78 -5.02
CA HIS A 111 -1.30 -8.09 -5.63
C HIS A 111 -1.71 -7.19 -6.79
N ARG A 112 -2.64 -6.27 -6.52
CA ARG A 112 -3.26 -5.39 -7.50
C ARG A 112 -3.61 -4.04 -6.89
N LEU A 113 -3.85 -3.05 -7.72
CA LEU A 113 -4.40 -1.76 -7.34
C LEU A 113 -5.90 -1.74 -7.67
N VAL A 114 -6.69 -1.25 -6.74
CA VAL A 114 -8.14 -1.05 -6.90
C VAL A 114 -8.41 0.44 -6.79
N LYS A 115 -9.08 1.00 -7.79
CA LYS A 115 -9.34 2.44 -7.84
C LYS A 115 -10.36 2.83 -6.78
N VAL A 116 -10.03 3.84 -5.98
CA VAL A 116 -10.90 4.38 -4.93
C VAL A 116 -11.72 5.56 -5.45
N ASN A 117 -11.07 6.45 -6.20
CA ASN A 117 -11.71 7.60 -6.84
C ASN A 117 -10.82 8.19 -7.95
N ASP A 118 -11.39 9.12 -8.75
CA ASP A 118 -10.70 9.82 -9.85
C ASP A 118 -10.06 11.15 -9.43
N LYS A 119 -9.90 11.40 -8.12
CA LYS A 119 -9.39 12.67 -7.61
C LYS A 119 -7.88 12.67 -7.52
N ASN A 120 -7.25 13.74 -7.99
CA ASN A 120 -5.85 14.04 -7.69
C ASN A 120 -5.75 14.57 -6.26
N LEU A 121 -5.28 13.75 -5.33
CA LEU A 121 -5.11 14.13 -3.93
C LEU A 121 -3.66 14.53 -3.56
N ILE A 122 -2.73 14.50 -4.53
CA ILE A 122 -1.34 14.90 -4.33
C ILE A 122 -1.22 16.33 -3.75
N PRO A 123 -2.01 17.34 -4.20
CA PRO A 123 -1.93 18.69 -3.65
C PRO A 123 -2.18 18.79 -2.14
N LEU A 124 -2.96 17.87 -1.55
CA LEU A 124 -3.16 17.81 -0.10
C LEU A 124 -1.91 17.32 0.66
N CYS A 125 -0.95 16.77 -0.06
CA CYS A 125 0.36 16.35 0.46
C CYS A 125 1.47 17.40 0.24
N GLU A 126 1.25 18.44 -0.58
CA GLU A 126 2.26 19.39 -1.03
C GLU A 126 2.50 20.56 -0.05
N ARG A 127 2.79 20.23 1.22
CA ARG A 127 3.19 21.24 2.22
C ARG A 127 4.68 21.63 2.14
N GLN A 128 5.45 21.00 1.25
CA GLN A 128 6.88 21.22 1.01
C GLN A 128 7.16 21.08 -0.48
N ASP A 129 7.96 21.98 -1.05
CA ASP A 129 8.14 22.13 -2.51
C ASP A 129 8.64 20.87 -3.24
N PHE A 130 9.52 20.10 -2.62
CA PHE A 130 10.08 18.90 -3.24
C PHE A 130 9.04 17.80 -3.52
N VAL A 131 7.90 17.84 -2.85
CA VAL A 131 6.85 16.80 -2.97
C VAL A 131 6.30 16.70 -4.39
N LYS A 132 6.06 17.84 -5.03
CA LYS A 132 5.57 17.92 -6.41
C LYS A 132 6.50 17.30 -7.46
N ASN A 133 7.77 17.10 -7.09
CA ASN A 133 8.78 16.52 -7.98
C ASN A 133 8.86 14.99 -7.86
N ALA A 134 8.25 14.39 -6.84
CA ALA A 134 8.27 12.94 -6.67
C ALA A 134 7.32 12.26 -7.68
N PRO A 135 7.78 11.27 -8.44
CA PRO A 135 6.92 10.55 -9.40
C PRO A 135 5.99 9.52 -8.75
N LEU A 136 6.21 9.15 -7.48
CA LEU A 136 5.37 8.19 -6.76
C LEU A 136 5.06 8.70 -5.36
N HIS A 137 3.77 8.61 -5.01
CA HIS A 137 3.22 9.04 -3.73
C HIS A 137 2.47 7.88 -3.06
N LEU A 138 2.97 7.44 -1.90
CA LEU A 138 2.29 6.46 -1.06
C LEU A 138 1.64 7.15 0.14
N LEU A 139 0.40 6.76 0.45
CA LEU A 139 -0.33 7.23 1.63
C LEU A 139 -0.65 6.03 2.52
N TYR A 140 -0.34 6.16 3.80
CA TYR A 140 -0.57 5.13 4.81
C TYR A 140 -1.69 5.55 5.74
N THR A 141 -2.68 4.68 5.89
CA THR A 141 -3.80 4.85 6.81
C THR A 141 -3.96 3.63 7.71
N ILE A 142 -4.66 3.80 8.81
CA ILE A 142 -5.01 2.71 9.72
C ILE A 142 -6.51 2.68 9.97
N LYS A 143 -7.06 1.47 10.12
CA LYS A 143 -8.41 1.21 10.61
C LYS A 143 -8.31 1.00 12.12
N ASN A 144 -8.95 1.87 12.91
CA ASN A 144 -8.85 1.89 14.38
C ASN A 144 -7.41 2.02 14.94
N ASP A 145 -7.26 2.58 16.14
CA ASP A 145 -5.98 3.10 16.63
C ASP A 145 -5.03 2.08 17.29
N ARG A 146 -5.39 0.80 17.36
CA ARG A 146 -4.60 -0.19 18.09
C ARG A 146 -3.33 -0.60 17.35
N GLY A 147 -2.20 0.00 17.71
CA GLY A 147 -0.88 -0.37 17.21
C GLY A 147 -0.63 -0.09 15.72
N GLY A 148 -1.55 0.59 15.05
CA GLY A 148 -1.49 0.84 13.61
C GLY A 148 -0.29 1.68 13.18
N GLU A 149 0.12 2.66 13.98
CA GLU A 149 1.31 3.47 13.70
C GLU A 149 2.59 2.64 13.66
N ASN A 150 2.72 1.62 14.54
CA ASN A 150 3.84 0.69 14.52
C ASN A 150 3.86 -0.15 13.23
N HIS A 151 2.68 -0.55 12.73
CA HIS A 151 2.57 -1.27 11.46
C HIS A 151 2.99 -0.39 10.31
N VAL A 152 2.54 0.86 10.28
CA VAL A 152 2.96 1.86 9.28
C VAL A 152 4.48 2.08 9.34
N GLY A 153 5.05 2.17 10.56
CA GLY A 153 6.50 2.27 10.78
C GLY A 153 7.27 1.12 10.14
N SER A 154 6.79 -0.11 10.34
CA SER A 154 7.39 -1.30 9.74
C SER A 154 7.29 -1.28 8.20
N ALA A 155 6.15 -0.85 7.66
CA ALA A 155 5.91 -0.80 6.22
C ALA A 155 6.83 0.20 5.52
N TYR A 156 6.86 1.46 5.97
CA TYR A 156 7.70 2.47 5.31
C TYR A 156 9.20 2.19 5.51
N GLN A 157 9.60 1.50 6.61
CA GLN A 157 10.99 1.09 6.77
C GLN A 157 11.40 0.05 5.72
N ASN A 158 10.55 -0.93 5.41
CA ASN A 158 10.81 -1.85 4.31
C ASN A 158 10.94 -1.11 2.97
N VAL A 159 10.10 -0.11 2.72
CA VAL A 159 10.20 0.74 1.52
C VAL A 159 11.53 1.51 1.50
N TYR A 160 11.98 2.07 2.62
CA TYR A 160 13.28 2.71 2.70
C TYR A 160 14.43 1.77 2.32
N LEU A 161 14.44 0.55 2.87
CA LEU A 161 15.47 -0.45 2.60
C LEU A 161 15.45 -0.89 1.13
N TYR A 162 14.26 -1.12 0.58
CA TYR A 162 14.11 -1.43 -0.84
C TYR A 162 14.63 -0.28 -1.71
N CYS A 163 14.19 0.95 -1.45
CA CYS A 163 14.64 2.13 -2.21
C CYS A 163 16.15 2.28 -2.17
N THR A 164 16.76 2.16 -0.98
CA THR A 164 18.23 2.20 -0.85
C THR A 164 18.89 1.10 -1.67
N SER A 165 18.35 -0.12 -1.61
CA SER A 165 18.89 -1.27 -2.35
C SER A 165 18.77 -1.13 -3.87
N ARG A 166 17.85 -0.31 -4.35
CA ARG A 166 17.61 -0.06 -5.79
C ARG A 166 18.09 1.31 -6.28
N GLY A 167 18.70 2.11 -5.40
CA GLY A 167 19.18 3.46 -5.74
C GLY A 167 18.07 4.48 -5.96
N LEU A 168 16.94 4.31 -5.28
CA LEU A 168 15.82 5.26 -5.29
C LEU A 168 15.92 6.25 -4.12
N SER A 169 15.54 7.50 -4.36
CA SER A 169 15.31 8.52 -3.34
C SER A 169 13.95 8.31 -2.69
N THR A 170 13.88 8.41 -1.35
CA THR A 170 12.59 8.34 -0.63
C THR A 170 12.62 9.12 0.67
N VAL A 171 11.46 9.65 1.08
CA VAL A 171 11.25 10.27 2.39
C VAL A 171 9.82 10.07 2.88
N ILE A 172 9.70 9.66 4.14
CA ILE A 172 8.43 9.65 4.88
C ILE A 172 8.17 11.02 5.51
N ARG A 173 6.89 11.44 5.58
CA ARG A 173 6.52 12.74 6.13
C ARG A 173 5.08 12.77 6.64
N ALA A 174 4.88 13.52 7.74
CA ALA A 174 3.57 13.72 8.36
C ALA A 174 2.98 15.11 8.06
N MET A 175 3.74 16.00 7.39
CA MET A 175 3.31 17.36 7.05
C MET A 175 2.42 17.32 5.80
N ILE A 176 1.15 16.91 6.00
CA ILE A 176 0.11 16.74 5.00
C ILE A 176 -1.24 17.22 5.57
N ASP A 177 -2.21 17.46 4.71
CA ASP A 177 -3.59 17.75 5.14
C ASP A 177 -4.35 16.44 5.41
N LYS A 178 -4.19 15.90 6.62
CA LYS A 178 -4.77 14.62 7.01
C LYS A 178 -6.31 14.61 6.95
N GLU A 179 -6.94 15.70 7.41
CA GLU A 179 -8.39 15.83 7.43
C GLU A 179 -8.95 16.02 6.03
N GLY A 180 -8.27 16.79 5.18
CA GLY A 180 -8.61 16.92 3.77
C GLY A 180 -8.54 15.57 3.05
N LEU A 181 -7.46 14.81 3.23
CA LEU A 181 -7.30 13.48 2.66
C LEU A 181 -8.39 12.52 3.14
N LYS A 182 -8.67 12.48 4.45
CA LYS A 182 -9.73 11.65 5.03
C LYS A 182 -11.09 11.94 4.39
N ARG A 183 -11.44 13.22 4.28
CA ARG A 183 -12.70 13.68 3.68
C ARG A 183 -12.78 13.32 2.19
N GLU A 184 -11.75 13.66 1.40
CA GLU A 184 -11.77 13.45 -0.05
C GLU A 184 -11.73 11.96 -0.47
N MET A 185 -11.14 11.12 0.38
CA MET A 185 -11.15 9.65 0.21
C MET A 185 -12.39 9.00 0.80
N SER A 186 -13.29 9.75 1.46
CA SER A 186 -14.48 9.24 2.15
C SER A 186 -14.12 8.12 3.15
N LEU A 187 -12.99 8.26 3.84
CA LEU A 187 -12.58 7.28 4.84
C LEU A 187 -13.55 7.29 6.04
N PRO A 188 -13.93 6.11 6.58
CA PRO A 188 -14.76 6.02 7.76
C PRO A 188 -14.18 6.77 8.97
N GLU A 189 -15.04 7.15 9.92
CA GLU A 189 -14.63 7.93 11.09
C GLU A 189 -13.52 7.26 11.90
N ASN A 190 -13.55 5.95 12.02
CA ASN A 190 -12.54 5.15 12.73
C ASN A 190 -11.25 4.91 11.92
N HIS A 191 -11.07 5.58 10.78
CA HIS A 191 -9.81 5.54 10.01
C HIS A 191 -9.01 6.80 10.25
N SER A 192 -7.69 6.65 10.32
CA SER A 192 -6.73 7.74 10.47
C SER A 192 -5.71 7.75 9.35
N VAL A 193 -5.48 8.91 8.74
CA VAL A 193 -4.37 9.14 7.82
C VAL A 193 -3.11 9.37 8.67
N ILE A 194 -2.07 8.58 8.45
CA ILE A 194 -0.87 8.61 9.31
C ILE A 194 0.24 9.42 8.68
N VAL A 195 0.78 8.96 7.57
CA VAL A 195 1.93 9.55 6.88
C VAL A 195 1.84 9.36 5.38
N HIS A 196 2.62 10.15 4.67
CA HIS A 196 2.82 10.10 3.23
C HIS A 196 4.30 9.83 2.93
N GLN A 197 4.59 9.06 1.88
CA GLN A 197 5.95 8.77 1.43
C GLN A 197 6.12 9.16 -0.04
N CYS A 198 7.14 9.99 -0.29
CA CYS A 198 7.59 10.33 -1.64
C CYS A 198 8.66 9.34 -2.08
N ILE A 199 8.61 8.90 -3.34
CA ILE A 199 9.59 7.98 -3.91
C ILE A 199 9.88 8.40 -5.35
N GLY A 200 11.13 8.31 -5.77
CA GLY A 200 11.56 8.61 -7.14
C GLY A 200 13.01 8.23 -7.37
N TRP A 201 13.45 8.38 -8.59
CA TRP A 201 14.88 8.28 -8.92
C TRP A 201 15.59 9.54 -8.44
N PRO A 202 16.85 9.47 -7.95
CA PRO A 202 17.59 10.66 -7.53
C PRO A 202 17.83 11.59 -8.70
N ALA A 203 17.78 12.90 -8.47
CA ALA A 203 18.28 13.88 -9.42
C ALA A 203 19.78 13.66 -9.67
N LYS A 204 20.22 13.94 -10.89
CA LYS A 204 21.65 13.82 -11.28
C LYS A 204 22.45 15.00 -10.77
#